data_af7ba77175c4ed782070ca005e71d1c2
#
_entry.id   af7ba77175c4ed782070ca005e71d1c2
#
_cell.length_a   1.000
_cell.length_b   1.000
_cell.length_c   1.000
_cell.angle_alpha   90.00
_cell.angle_beta   90.00
_cell.angle_gamma   90.00
#
_symmetry.space_group_name_H-M   'P 1'
#
loop_
_entity.id
_entity.type
_entity.pdbx_description
1 polymer ?
#
loop_
_entity_poly.entity_id
_entity_poly.type
_entity_poly.pdbx_seq_one_letter_code
_entity_poly.pdbx_strand_id
1 'polypeptide(L)'
;MEQYVVKGGVPLRGKVSIGGAKNAALGILAAAIMTDDTVTIENVPNVRDTRVLLQAIEGIGAKVKYVYNNSVQINGGSICDTNVEYDYIRKIRASYYLLGALLGKYNEAHVALPGGCNIGSRPIDQHIKGFKALGADVDIDCGVVHAKAEKLTGAHVYFDVVTVGATINLMMASCMAEGDTILENAAKEPHIVDVAKFLNSMGANIKGAGTDVIRIKGVKRLHGCTYSIIPDQIEAGTFMMAAAATHGDVVIQDIIPKHMESISAKLIEMGCRIEEGDDSLRVIAEGCTLRSTNVKTLPYPGFPTDMQPQISVVLALAEGSSMVTESIFENRFKYVDELGRMGAKIKVEGNTAYIEGVKSFCGVQLNAPDLRAGAALVIAALAADGISEIDDIEYIQRGYEDFEGKITNLGGIIKRVDSERELQKFRLKIG
;
A
#
# COMPACT_ATOMS: atom_id res chain seq x y z
N MET A 1 7.45 1.61 -24.57
CA MET A 1 7.05 1.40 -23.16
C MET A 1 7.45 2.63 -22.38
N GLU A 2 6.63 3.06 -21.45
CA GLU A 2 6.96 4.21 -20.60
C GLU A 2 8.08 3.83 -19.61
N GLN A 3 9.02 4.73 -19.42
CA GLN A 3 10.13 4.57 -18.46
C GLN A 3 10.39 5.88 -17.72
N TYR A 4 11.02 5.81 -16.55
CA TYR A 4 11.59 6.98 -15.87
C TYR A 4 13.06 7.14 -16.25
N VAL A 5 13.44 8.37 -16.56
CA VAL A 5 14.84 8.77 -16.69
C VAL A 5 15.16 9.68 -15.52
N VAL A 6 16.15 9.31 -14.74
CA VAL A 6 16.53 9.98 -13.49
C VAL A 6 17.99 10.37 -13.56
N LYS A 7 18.29 11.64 -13.32
CA LYS A 7 19.67 12.11 -13.06
C LYS A 7 19.84 12.27 -11.56
N GLY A 8 20.74 11.49 -10.99
CA GLY A 8 21.01 11.51 -9.55
C GLY A 8 22.01 12.58 -9.13
N GLY A 9 22.38 12.53 -7.86
CA GLY A 9 23.38 13.41 -7.25
C GLY A 9 22.87 14.78 -6.82
N VAL A 10 21.53 15.02 -6.86
CA VAL A 10 20.92 16.27 -6.39
C VAL A 10 20.17 16.02 -5.08
N PRO A 11 20.55 16.68 -3.96
CA PRO A 11 19.79 16.60 -2.71
C PRO A 11 18.37 17.10 -2.87
N LEU A 12 17.39 16.32 -2.41
CA LEU A 12 16.00 16.74 -2.42
C LEU A 12 15.73 17.77 -1.32
N ARG A 13 15.02 18.85 -1.65
CA ARG A 13 14.69 19.92 -0.73
C ARG A 13 13.31 20.49 -0.99
N GLY A 14 12.63 20.90 0.08
CA GLY A 14 11.33 21.55 -0.04
C GLY A 14 10.23 20.83 0.72
N LYS A 15 9.02 20.92 0.21
CA LYS A 15 7.82 20.36 0.85
C LYS A 15 7.10 19.44 -0.10
N VAL A 16 6.56 18.34 0.41
CA VAL A 16 5.71 17.42 -0.32
C VAL A 16 4.46 17.10 0.47
N SER A 17 3.30 17.23 -0.15
CA SER A 17 2.01 16.83 0.41
C SER A 17 1.72 15.37 0.07
N ILE A 18 1.24 14.62 1.05
CA ILE A 18 0.93 13.19 0.92
C ILE A 18 -0.54 13.02 0.61
N GLY A 19 -0.84 12.17 -0.36
CA GLY A 19 -2.21 11.82 -0.75
C GLY A 19 -2.84 10.78 0.15
N GLY A 20 -4.08 10.39 -0.19
CA GLY A 20 -4.82 9.36 0.53
C GLY A 20 -4.14 7.99 0.47
N ALA A 21 -4.26 7.23 1.57
CA ALA A 21 -3.68 5.91 1.70
C ALA A 21 -4.31 4.91 0.71
N LYS A 22 -3.51 4.43 -0.24
CA LYS A 22 -3.97 3.43 -1.21
C LYS A 22 -4.58 2.20 -0.54
N ASN A 23 -3.92 1.67 0.48
CA ASN A 23 -4.38 0.45 1.14
C ASN A 23 -5.69 0.66 1.93
N ALA A 24 -5.92 1.85 2.47
CA ALA A 24 -7.20 2.23 3.08
C ALA A 24 -8.28 2.43 1.99
N ALA A 25 -7.95 3.15 0.92
CA ALA A 25 -8.85 3.40 -0.19
C ALA A 25 -9.47 2.11 -0.75
N LEU A 26 -8.66 1.07 -0.95
CA LEU A 26 -9.14 -0.20 -1.50
C LEU A 26 -10.19 -0.89 -0.59
N GLY A 27 -9.99 -0.87 0.73
CA GLY A 27 -10.97 -1.38 1.67
C GLY A 27 -12.24 -0.53 1.76
N ILE A 28 -12.08 0.80 1.79
CA ILE A 28 -13.18 1.77 1.90
C ILE A 28 -14.04 1.78 0.63
N LEU A 29 -13.42 1.77 -0.56
CA LEU A 29 -14.16 1.71 -1.82
C LEU A 29 -14.98 0.43 -1.95
N ALA A 30 -14.42 -0.72 -1.53
CA ALA A 30 -15.18 -1.97 -1.49
C ALA A 30 -16.32 -1.92 -0.47
N ALA A 31 -16.08 -1.37 0.73
CA ALA A 31 -17.10 -1.25 1.76
C ALA A 31 -18.24 -0.29 1.39
N ALA A 32 -17.98 0.71 0.54
CA ALA A 32 -18.98 1.70 0.11
C ALA A 32 -20.18 1.10 -0.64
N ILE A 33 -20.01 -0.09 -1.26
CA ILE A 33 -21.12 -0.78 -1.93
C ILE A 33 -22.12 -1.43 -0.97
N MET A 34 -21.80 -1.51 0.33
CA MET A 34 -22.63 -2.21 1.32
C MET A 34 -23.90 -1.47 1.70
N THR A 35 -24.15 -0.28 1.19
CA THR A 35 -25.41 0.47 1.34
C THR A 35 -26.04 0.77 -0.02
N ASP A 36 -27.36 1.02 -0.01
CA ASP A 36 -28.10 1.50 -1.18
C ASP A 36 -28.09 3.04 -1.27
N ASP A 37 -27.66 3.71 -0.20
CA ASP A 37 -27.49 5.15 -0.18
C ASP A 37 -26.20 5.56 -0.91
N THR A 38 -26.10 6.84 -1.28
CA THR A 38 -24.87 7.38 -1.86
C THR A 38 -23.84 7.66 -0.76
N VAL A 39 -22.64 7.16 -0.99
CA VAL A 39 -21.45 7.40 -0.16
C VAL A 39 -20.50 8.33 -0.90
N THR A 40 -20.06 9.39 -0.25
CA THR A 40 -19.03 10.30 -0.79
C THR A 40 -17.70 10.00 -0.10
N ILE A 41 -16.67 9.66 -0.87
CA ILE A 41 -15.34 9.37 -0.37
C ILE A 41 -14.38 10.42 -0.90
N GLU A 42 -13.68 11.09 0.01
CA GLU A 42 -12.72 12.14 -0.25
C GLU A 42 -11.29 11.62 -0.07
N ASN A 43 -10.32 12.35 -0.64
CA ASN A 43 -8.91 11.99 -0.58
C ASN A 43 -8.61 10.60 -1.16
N VAL A 44 -9.34 10.21 -2.20
CA VAL A 44 -9.08 8.96 -2.94
C VAL A 44 -7.84 9.14 -3.80
N PRO A 45 -6.77 8.36 -3.60
CA PRO A 45 -5.56 8.52 -4.43
C PRO A 45 -5.86 8.11 -5.88
N ASN A 46 -5.45 8.95 -6.83
CA ASN A 46 -5.62 8.69 -8.25
C ASN A 46 -4.50 7.76 -8.76
N VAL A 47 -4.53 6.52 -8.34
CA VAL A 47 -3.58 5.48 -8.74
C VAL A 47 -4.27 4.37 -9.54
N ARG A 48 -3.48 3.54 -10.23
CA ARG A 48 -4.02 2.48 -11.07
C ARG A 48 -4.92 1.50 -10.29
N ASP A 49 -4.50 1.11 -9.07
CA ASP A 49 -5.23 0.13 -8.27
C ASP A 49 -6.63 0.63 -7.87
N THR A 50 -6.79 1.90 -7.49
CA THR A 50 -8.10 2.48 -7.14
C THR A 50 -9.01 2.59 -8.36
N ARG A 51 -8.47 2.99 -9.52
CA ARG A 51 -9.23 3.07 -10.78
C ARG A 51 -9.76 1.70 -11.21
N VAL A 52 -8.94 0.66 -11.15
CA VAL A 52 -9.36 -0.71 -11.51
C VAL A 52 -10.44 -1.23 -10.55
N LEU A 53 -10.32 -0.94 -9.23
CA LEU A 53 -11.35 -1.33 -8.28
C LEU A 53 -12.68 -0.61 -8.54
N LEU A 54 -12.64 0.69 -8.85
CA LEU A 54 -13.86 1.44 -9.20
C LEU A 54 -14.51 0.90 -10.47
N GLN A 55 -13.73 0.51 -11.49
CA GLN A 55 -14.24 -0.16 -12.68
C GLN A 55 -14.90 -1.52 -12.34
N ALA A 56 -14.31 -2.29 -11.42
CA ALA A 56 -14.91 -3.55 -10.97
C ALA A 56 -16.24 -3.30 -10.23
N ILE A 57 -16.31 -2.26 -9.43
CA ILE A 57 -17.53 -1.84 -8.73
C ILE A 57 -18.62 -1.39 -9.71
N GLU A 58 -18.26 -0.64 -10.76
CA GLU A 58 -19.18 -0.29 -11.86
C GLU A 58 -19.62 -1.54 -12.63
N GLY A 59 -18.69 -2.47 -12.87
CA GLY A 59 -18.97 -3.72 -13.62
C GLY A 59 -20.03 -4.60 -12.98
N ILE A 60 -20.14 -4.61 -11.64
CA ILE A 60 -21.19 -5.35 -10.92
C ILE A 60 -22.51 -4.56 -10.79
N GLY A 61 -22.58 -3.35 -11.34
CA GLY A 61 -23.80 -2.55 -11.45
C GLY A 61 -23.94 -1.40 -10.45
N ALA A 62 -22.91 -1.08 -9.64
CA ALA A 62 -22.94 0.12 -8.81
C ALA A 62 -22.79 1.38 -9.66
N LYS A 63 -23.31 2.50 -9.18
CA LYS A 63 -23.10 3.81 -9.81
C LYS A 63 -21.89 4.48 -9.19
N VAL A 64 -20.91 4.84 -10.01
CA VAL A 64 -19.71 5.57 -9.59
C VAL A 64 -19.68 6.92 -10.30
N LYS A 65 -19.45 7.99 -9.56
CA LYS A 65 -19.33 9.34 -10.07
C LYS A 65 -18.09 10.00 -9.51
N TYR A 66 -17.17 10.39 -10.39
CA TYR A 66 -16.02 11.20 -10.01
C TYR A 66 -16.47 12.64 -9.76
N VAL A 67 -16.05 13.19 -8.61
CA VAL A 67 -16.30 14.56 -8.17
C VAL A 67 -14.98 15.32 -8.23
N TYR A 68 -14.87 16.48 -7.60
CA TYR A 68 -13.61 17.24 -7.60
C TYR A 68 -12.52 16.59 -6.74
N ASN A 69 -11.25 16.95 -7.03
CA ASN A 69 -10.11 16.79 -6.12
C ASN A 69 -10.04 15.42 -5.43
N ASN A 70 -9.86 14.35 -6.19
CA ASN A 70 -9.71 13.01 -5.63
C ASN A 70 -10.90 12.56 -4.75
N SER A 71 -12.12 12.95 -5.14
CA SER A 71 -13.36 12.53 -4.48
C SER A 71 -14.24 11.71 -5.42
N VAL A 72 -14.88 10.69 -4.88
CA VAL A 72 -15.76 9.79 -5.62
C VAL A 72 -17.06 9.55 -4.86
N GLN A 73 -18.17 9.49 -5.58
CA GLN A 73 -19.47 9.06 -5.06
C GLN A 73 -19.77 7.65 -5.55
N ILE A 74 -20.17 6.78 -4.64
CA ILE A 74 -20.54 5.39 -4.93
C ILE A 74 -21.95 5.16 -4.40
N ASN A 75 -22.80 4.55 -5.22
CA ASN A 75 -24.12 4.10 -4.83
C ASN A 75 -24.28 2.62 -5.19
N GLY A 76 -24.43 1.77 -4.17
CA GLY A 76 -24.56 0.33 -4.31
C GLY A 76 -25.99 -0.19 -4.53
N GLY A 77 -26.98 0.69 -4.60
CA GLY A 77 -28.40 0.29 -4.70
C GLY A 77 -28.81 -0.32 -6.05
N SER A 78 -27.97 -0.17 -7.08
CA SER A 78 -28.21 -0.73 -8.42
C SER A 78 -27.37 -1.96 -8.74
N ILE A 79 -26.61 -2.50 -7.79
CA ILE A 79 -25.84 -3.73 -7.97
C ILE A 79 -26.80 -4.88 -8.30
N CYS A 80 -26.55 -5.56 -9.41
CA CYS A 80 -27.38 -6.64 -9.94
C CYS A 80 -26.61 -7.96 -10.12
N ASP A 81 -25.30 -7.94 -9.91
CA ASP A 81 -24.43 -9.12 -10.04
C ASP A 81 -23.50 -9.24 -8.84
N THR A 82 -23.36 -10.46 -8.31
CA THR A 82 -22.40 -10.79 -7.24
C THR A 82 -21.13 -11.48 -7.78
N ASN A 83 -21.02 -11.57 -9.12
CA ASN A 83 -19.84 -12.10 -9.78
C ASN A 83 -18.91 -10.95 -10.18
N VAL A 84 -17.68 -11.00 -9.68
CA VAL A 84 -16.65 -10.05 -10.07
C VAL A 84 -15.79 -10.67 -11.18
N GLU A 85 -15.80 -10.04 -12.36
CA GLU A 85 -15.10 -10.56 -13.54
C GLU A 85 -13.59 -10.74 -13.33
N TYR A 86 -13.05 -11.83 -13.87
CA TYR A 86 -11.63 -12.19 -13.77
C TYR A 86 -10.69 -11.09 -14.27
N ASP A 87 -11.08 -10.35 -15.30
CA ASP A 87 -10.25 -9.30 -15.90
C ASP A 87 -9.91 -8.15 -14.95
N TYR A 88 -10.77 -7.83 -14.00
CA TYR A 88 -10.47 -6.86 -12.94
C TYR A 88 -9.55 -7.45 -11.88
N ILE A 89 -9.81 -8.71 -11.50
CA ILE A 89 -9.11 -9.37 -10.40
C ILE A 89 -7.66 -9.66 -10.71
N ARG A 90 -7.35 -10.08 -11.94
CA ARG A 90 -5.96 -10.32 -12.36
C ARG A 90 -5.10 -9.06 -12.33
N LYS A 91 -5.71 -7.87 -12.47
CA LYS A 91 -5.01 -6.60 -12.48
C LYS A 91 -4.67 -6.11 -11.08
N ILE A 92 -5.54 -6.37 -10.10
CA ILE A 92 -5.33 -5.96 -8.70
C ILE A 92 -5.82 -7.02 -7.72
N ARG A 93 -5.00 -7.34 -6.72
CA ARG A 93 -5.41 -8.29 -5.66
C ARG A 93 -6.48 -7.75 -4.73
N ALA A 94 -6.60 -6.44 -4.60
CA ALA A 94 -7.54 -5.81 -3.70
C ALA A 94 -9.01 -6.00 -4.07
N SER A 95 -9.30 -6.48 -5.28
CA SER A 95 -10.65 -6.96 -5.65
C SER A 95 -11.21 -8.02 -4.71
N TYR A 96 -10.36 -8.72 -3.93
CA TYR A 96 -10.78 -9.58 -2.83
C TYR A 96 -11.62 -8.90 -1.75
N TYR A 97 -11.47 -7.60 -1.55
CA TYR A 97 -12.32 -6.89 -0.60
C TYR A 97 -13.79 -6.90 -0.99
N LEU A 98 -14.08 -7.04 -2.30
CA LEU A 98 -15.44 -7.22 -2.78
C LEU A 98 -16.07 -8.53 -2.28
N LEU A 99 -15.26 -9.57 -1.98
CA LEU A 99 -15.76 -10.83 -1.42
C LEU A 99 -16.49 -10.60 -0.09
N GLY A 100 -15.83 -9.92 0.87
CA GLY A 100 -16.43 -9.61 2.17
C GLY A 100 -17.60 -8.62 2.09
N ALA A 101 -17.48 -7.61 1.21
CA ALA A 101 -18.53 -6.61 1.03
C ALA A 101 -19.80 -7.19 0.41
N LEU A 102 -19.68 -7.99 -0.66
CA LEU A 102 -20.81 -8.65 -1.32
C LEU A 102 -21.44 -9.71 -0.42
N LEU A 103 -20.62 -10.56 0.21
CA LEU A 103 -21.11 -11.57 1.15
C LEU A 103 -21.87 -10.92 2.31
N GLY A 104 -21.35 -9.82 2.86
CA GLY A 104 -22.01 -9.08 3.95
C GLY A 104 -23.33 -8.45 3.55
N LYS A 105 -23.47 -7.96 2.32
CA LYS A 105 -24.70 -7.30 1.84
C LYS A 105 -25.73 -8.27 1.26
N TYR A 106 -25.25 -9.24 0.46
CA TYR A 106 -26.14 -10.10 -0.35
C TYR A 106 -26.17 -11.56 0.12
N ASN A 107 -25.38 -11.93 1.13
CA ASN A 107 -25.14 -13.31 1.55
C ASN A 107 -24.58 -14.21 0.43
N GLU A 108 -24.08 -13.62 -0.65
CA GLU A 108 -23.55 -14.33 -1.81
C GLU A 108 -22.46 -13.49 -2.48
N ALA A 109 -21.33 -14.13 -2.83
CA ALA A 109 -20.23 -13.49 -3.56
C ALA A 109 -19.44 -14.52 -4.37
N HIS A 110 -19.09 -14.15 -5.61
CA HIS A 110 -18.26 -14.96 -6.50
C HIS A 110 -17.10 -14.10 -7.00
N VAL A 111 -15.91 -14.39 -6.53
CA VAL A 111 -14.72 -13.56 -6.81
C VAL A 111 -13.57 -14.45 -7.26
N ALA A 112 -13.05 -14.22 -8.46
CA ALA A 112 -11.93 -15.00 -8.97
C ALA A 112 -10.70 -14.84 -8.08
N LEU A 113 -9.90 -15.91 -7.95
CA LEU A 113 -8.60 -15.87 -7.28
C LEU A 113 -7.64 -14.99 -8.08
N PRO A 114 -6.96 -14.02 -7.46
CA PRO A 114 -5.93 -13.27 -8.15
C PRO A 114 -4.76 -14.18 -8.50
N GLY A 115 -4.16 -13.93 -9.62
CA GLY A 115 -2.93 -14.59 -10.05
C GLY A 115 -1.80 -14.46 -9.01
N GLY A 116 -0.73 -15.23 -9.18
CA GLY A 116 0.43 -15.23 -8.29
C GLY A 116 0.97 -13.83 -8.01
N CYS A 117 1.51 -13.62 -6.83
CA CYS A 117 2.14 -12.36 -6.44
C CYS A 117 3.65 -12.48 -6.58
N ASN A 118 4.28 -11.45 -7.15
CA ASN A 118 5.73 -11.43 -7.34
C ASN A 118 6.53 -11.42 -6.01
N ILE A 119 5.90 -11.03 -4.89
CA ILE A 119 6.57 -10.88 -3.59
C ILE A 119 6.35 -12.03 -2.61
N GLY A 120 5.51 -13.03 -2.96
CA GLY A 120 5.29 -14.22 -2.12
C GLY A 120 3.87 -14.77 -2.16
N SER A 121 3.68 -15.89 -1.47
CA SER A 121 2.37 -16.53 -1.29
C SER A 121 1.44 -15.65 -0.45
N ARG A 122 0.17 -15.60 -0.84
CA ARG A 122 -0.88 -14.90 -0.08
C ARG A 122 -2.12 -15.79 -0.03
N PRO A 123 -2.09 -16.82 0.81
CA PRO A 123 -3.22 -17.74 0.93
C PRO A 123 -4.47 -17.02 1.45
N ILE A 124 -5.64 -17.55 1.12
CA ILE A 124 -6.94 -17.03 1.59
C ILE A 124 -7.60 -17.96 2.61
N ASP A 125 -6.85 -18.88 3.16
CA ASP A 125 -7.30 -19.85 4.16
C ASP A 125 -7.98 -19.17 5.36
N GLN A 126 -7.43 -18.05 5.85
CA GLN A 126 -8.01 -17.30 6.96
C GLN A 126 -9.31 -16.60 6.57
N HIS A 127 -9.47 -16.17 5.31
CA HIS A 127 -10.74 -15.64 4.79
C HIS A 127 -11.81 -16.76 4.79
N ILE A 128 -11.47 -17.91 4.21
CA ILE A 128 -12.38 -19.06 4.14
C ILE A 128 -12.77 -19.55 5.53
N LYS A 129 -11.80 -19.69 6.43
CA LYS A 129 -12.03 -20.05 7.84
C LYS A 129 -13.04 -19.12 8.50
N GLY A 130 -12.84 -17.81 8.34
CA GLY A 130 -13.71 -16.81 8.96
C GLY A 130 -15.10 -16.77 8.34
N PHE A 131 -15.25 -16.83 7.03
CA PHE A 131 -16.55 -16.87 6.38
C PHE A 131 -17.35 -18.13 6.75
N LYS A 132 -16.69 -19.30 6.83
CA LYS A 132 -17.34 -20.53 7.32
C LYS A 132 -17.78 -20.39 8.76
N ALA A 133 -17.00 -19.75 9.63
CA ALA A 133 -17.39 -19.47 11.01
C ALA A 133 -18.64 -18.57 11.10
N LEU A 134 -18.78 -17.60 10.17
CA LEU A 134 -19.98 -16.76 10.05
C LEU A 134 -21.20 -17.50 9.45
N GLY A 135 -21.07 -18.79 9.10
CA GLY A 135 -22.15 -19.61 8.57
C GLY A 135 -22.23 -19.64 7.04
N ALA A 136 -21.26 -19.12 6.32
CA ALA A 136 -21.20 -19.24 4.87
C ALA A 136 -20.64 -20.60 4.43
N ASP A 137 -21.23 -21.16 3.39
CA ASP A 137 -20.60 -22.20 2.59
C ASP A 137 -19.60 -21.55 1.64
N VAL A 138 -18.36 -22.02 1.66
CA VAL A 138 -17.28 -21.46 0.85
C VAL A 138 -16.55 -22.57 0.10
N ASP A 139 -16.54 -22.45 -1.20
CA ASP A 139 -15.91 -23.38 -2.14
C ASP A 139 -15.00 -22.61 -3.11
N ILE A 140 -14.03 -23.33 -3.70
CA ILE A 140 -13.18 -22.82 -4.77
C ILE A 140 -13.32 -23.74 -5.95
N ASP A 141 -13.94 -23.27 -7.00
CA ASP A 141 -14.07 -24.00 -8.26
C ASP A 141 -13.49 -23.17 -9.41
N CYS A 142 -12.73 -23.83 -10.28
CA CYS A 142 -12.12 -23.22 -11.47
C CYS A 142 -11.39 -21.87 -11.21
N GLY A 143 -10.80 -21.70 -10.02
CA GLY A 143 -10.10 -20.49 -9.62
C GLY A 143 -11.02 -19.33 -9.19
N VAL A 144 -12.28 -19.60 -8.89
CA VAL A 144 -13.25 -18.65 -8.34
C VAL A 144 -13.62 -19.06 -6.92
N VAL A 145 -13.61 -18.12 -6.00
CA VAL A 145 -14.17 -18.31 -4.64
C VAL A 145 -15.67 -18.08 -4.72
N HIS A 146 -16.44 -19.09 -4.36
CA HIS A 146 -17.87 -19.05 -4.22
C HIS A 146 -18.20 -19.05 -2.72
N ALA A 147 -18.80 -17.98 -2.23
CA ALA A 147 -19.22 -17.85 -0.84
C ALA A 147 -20.72 -17.56 -0.80
N LYS A 148 -21.48 -18.37 -0.05
CA LYS A 148 -22.92 -18.25 0.05
C LYS A 148 -23.43 -18.62 1.44
N ALA A 149 -24.41 -17.92 1.95
CA ALA A 149 -25.11 -18.21 3.19
C ALA A 149 -26.60 -17.95 3.03
N GLU A 150 -27.45 -18.70 3.74
CA GLU A 150 -28.84 -18.27 3.92
C GLU A 150 -28.89 -16.99 4.75
N LYS A 151 -28.04 -16.94 5.77
CA LYS A 151 -27.91 -15.83 6.71
C LYS A 151 -26.55 -15.90 7.39
N LEU A 152 -25.86 -14.76 7.47
CA LEU A 152 -24.63 -14.67 8.26
C LEU A 152 -24.97 -14.47 9.74
N THR A 153 -24.27 -15.21 10.60
CA THR A 153 -24.39 -15.13 12.05
C THR A 153 -23.07 -14.78 12.70
N GLY A 154 -23.12 -13.99 13.76
CA GLY A 154 -21.93 -13.60 14.50
C GLY A 154 -21.18 -14.81 15.04
N ALA A 155 -19.86 -14.71 15.07
CA ALA A 155 -18.96 -15.80 15.46
C ALA A 155 -17.71 -15.30 16.18
N HIS A 156 -17.04 -16.21 16.87
CA HIS A 156 -15.70 -15.98 17.40
C HIS A 156 -14.67 -16.57 16.43
N VAL A 157 -13.86 -15.71 15.84
CA VAL A 157 -12.85 -16.09 14.85
C VAL A 157 -11.46 -15.74 15.38
N TYR A 158 -10.62 -16.74 15.56
CA TYR A 158 -9.20 -16.58 15.87
C TYR A 158 -8.39 -16.74 14.58
N PHE A 159 -7.60 -15.73 14.20
CA PHE A 159 -6.68 -15.82 13.07
C PHE A 159 -5.40 -16.55 13.47
N ASP A 160 -5.04 -17.61 12.76
CA ASP A 160 -3.80 -18.36 13.02
C ASP A 160 -2.56 -17.52 12.72
N VAL A 161 -2.69 -16.58 11.79
CA VAL A 161 -1.68 -15.57 11.45
C VAL A 161 -2.33 -14.19 11.33
N VAL A 162 -1.59 -13.14 11.70
CA VAL A 162 -2.06 -11.76 11.50
C VAL A 162 -2.18 -11.50 9.99
N THR A 163 -3.35 -11.14 9.55
CA THR A 163 -3.65 -10.92 8.13
C THR A 163 -4.57 -9.72 7.91
N VAL A 164 -4.06 -8.73 7.17
CA VAL A 164 -4.81 -7.52 6.80
C VAL A 164 -6.04 -7.87 5.97
N GLY A 165 -5.85 -8.68 4.93
CA GLY A 165 -6.92 -9.01 3.98
C GLY A 165 -8.11 -9.72 4.64
N ALA A 166 -7.86 -10.74 5.46
CA ALA A 166 -8.91 -11.45 6.18
C ALA A 166 -9.58 -10.56 7.24
N THR A 167 -8.81 -9.74 7.96
CA THR A 167 -9.35 -8.81 8.96
C THR A 167 -10.37 -7.85 8.31
N ILE A 168 -10.03 -7.20 7.19
CA ILE A 168 -10.93 -6.27 6.50
C ILE A 168 -12.15 -7.00 5.94
N ASN A 169 -11.96 -8.14 5.27
CA ASN A 169 -13.05 -8.91 4.68
C ASN A 169 -14.05 -9.38 5.73
N LEU A 170 -13.56 -9.95 6.84
CA LEU A 170 -14.44 -10.42 7.91
C LEU A 170 -15.10 -9.27 8.67
N MET A 171 -14.41 -8.15 8.81
CA MET A 171 -14.99 -6.94 9.39
C MET A 171 -16.18 -6.45 8.55
N MET A 172 -16.06 -6.41 7.22
CA MET A 172 -17.16 -6.07 6.32
C MET A 172 -18.30 -7.11 6.39
N ALA A 173 -17.99 -8.38 6.22
CA ALA A 173 -19.02 -9.45 6.24
C ALA A 173 -19.80 -9.50 7.56
N SER A 174 -19.17 -9.17 8.68
CA SER A 174 -19.77 -9.20 10.00
C SER A 174 -20.66 -7.99 10.32
N CYS A 175 -20.53 -6.88 9.56
CA CYS A 175 -21.28 -5.65 9.88
C CYS A 175 -22.81 -5.84 9.90
N MET A 176 -23.32 -6.73 9.05
CA MET A 176 -24.75 -7.01 8.96
C MET A 176 -25.11 -8.46 9.34
N ALA A 177 -24.14 -9.23 9.87
CA ALA A 177 -24.40 -10.56 10.42
C ALA A 177 -25.27 -10.47 11.68
N GLU A 178 -26.12 -11.47 11.94
CA GLU A 178 -26.96 -11.47 13.13
C GLU A 178 -26.15 -11.83 14.38
N GLY A 179 -26.18 -10.95 15.38
CA GLY A 179 -25.47 -11.15 16.65
C GLY A 179 -24.11 -10.46 16.69
N ASP A 180 -23.23 -10.98 17.52
CA ASP A 180 -21.92 -10.40 17.80
C ASP A 180 -20.79 -11.24 17.18
N THR A 181 -19.83 -10.58 16.55
CA THR A 181 -18.60 -11.20 16.03
C THR A 181 -17.40 -10.70 16.82
N ILE A 182 -16.50 -11.61 17.14
CA ILE A 182 -15.20 -11.31 17.75
C ILE A 182 -14.11 -11.83 16.83
N LEU A 183 -13.25 -10.93 16.38
CA LEU A 183 -12.04 -11.27 15.62
C LEU A 183 -10.84 -11.14 16.54
N GLU A 184 -10.11 -12.22 16.77
CA GLU A 184 -8.89 -12.27 17.61
C GLU A 184 -7.66 -12.47 16.74
N ASN A 185 -6.52 -11.99 17.23
CA ASN A 185 -5.25 -11.90 16.51
C ASN A 185 -5.41 -11.10 15.20
N ALA A 186 -6.25 -10.06 15.24
CA ALA A 186 -6.53 -9.19 14.11
C ALA A 186 -5.33 -8.30 13.75
N ALA A 187 -5.27 -7.90 12.49
CA ALA A 187 -4.30 -6.91 12.04
C ALA A 187 -4.60 -5.52 12.62
N LYS A 188 -3.56 -4.72 12.88
CA LYS A 188 -3.63 -3.44 13.63
C LYS A 188 -3.26 -2.22 12.79
N GLU A 189 -2.95 -2.41 11.53
CA GLU A 189 -2.47 -1.38 10.61
C GLU A 189 -3.43 -0.17 10.57
N PRO A 190 -2.91 1.06 10.40
CA PRO A 190 -3.73 2.27 10.36
C PRO A 190 -4.90 2.21 9.39
N HIS A 191 -4.74 1.57 8.24
CA HIS A 191 -5.81 1.41 7.26
C HIS A 191 -6.91 0.44 7.70
N ILE A 192 -6.65 -0.50 8.63
CA ILE A 192 -7.70 -1.31 9.29
C ILE A 192 -8.59 -0.40 10.16
N VAL A 193 -7.97 0.47 10.93
CA VAL A 193 -8.67 1.45 11.78
C VAL A 193 -9.51 2.40 10.92
N ASP A 194 -8.97 2.81 9.78
CA ASP A 194 -9.64 3.72 8.84
C ASP A 194 -10.89 3.06 8.22
N VAL A 195 -10.78 1.82 7.76
CA VAL A 195 -11.94 1.05 7.25
C VAL A 195 -13.00 0.86 8.34
N ALA A 196 -12.60 0.58 9.59
CA ALA A 196 -13.54 0.44 10.71
C ALA A 196 -14.25 1.76 11.02
N LYS A 197 -13.53 2.89 11.02
CA LYS A 197 -14.12 4.23 11.19
C LYS A 197 -15.09 4.57 10.07
N PHE A 198 -14.73 4.25 8.83
CA PHE A 198 -15.59 4.44 7.68
C PHE A 198 -16.89 3.62 7.81
N LEU A 199 -16.82 2.32 8.12
CA LEU A 199 -17.97 1.48 8.34
C LEU A 199 -18.85 1.99 9.51
N ASN A 200 -18.23 2.45 10.61
CA ASN A 200 -18.95 3.07 11.71
C ASN A 200 -19.66 4.38 11.28
N SER A 201 -19.06 5.16 10.38
CA SER A 201 -19.70 6.35 9.80
C SER A 201 -20.91 5.98 8.94
N MET A 202 -20.95 4.76 8.40
CA MET A 202 -22.11 4.20 7.71
C MET A 202 -23.15 3.56 8.67
N GLY A 203 -22.92 3.61 9.98
CA GLY A 203 -23.83 3.06 10.98
C GLY A 203 -23.49 1.67 11.50
N ALA A 204 -22.33 1.09 11.17
CA ALA A 204 -21.85 -0.14 11.76
C ALA A 204 -21.49 0.06 13.25
N ASN A 205 -21.32 -1.04 13.98
CA ASN A 205 -20.93 -1.04 15.39
C ASN A 205 -19.66 -1.88 15.56
N ILE A 206 -18.52 -1.27 15.29
CA ILE A 206 -17.18 -1.88 15.34
C ILE A 206 -16.37 -1.22 16.44
N LYS A 207 -15.79 -2.02 17.34
CA LYS A 207 -14.93 -1.57 18.45
C LYS A 207 -13.64 -2.37 18.46
N GLY A 208 -12.56 -1.75 18.96
CA GLY A 208 -11.26 -2.41 19.11
C GLY A 208 -10.38 -2.46 17.86
N ALA A 209 -10.78 -1.85 16.74
CA ALA A 209 -9.90 -1.71 15.58
C ALA A 209 -8.59 -0.99 15.96
N GLY A 210 -7.44 -1.52 15.53
CA GLY A 210 -6.12 -1.08 15.97
C GLY A 210 -5.57 -1.85 17.18
N THR A 211 -6.37 -2.75 17.74
CA THR A 211 -5.93 -3.74 18.73
C THR A 211 -5.98 -5.15 18.12
N ASP A 212 -5.52 -6.15 18.85
CA ASP A 212 -5.58 -7.55 18.43
C ASP A 212 -6.97 -8.18 18.53
N VAL A 213 -7.95 -7.49 19.14
CA VAL A 213 -9.33 -7.96 19.27
C VAL A 213 -10.30 -6.92 18.72
N ILE A 214 -11.02 -7.28 17.67
CA ILE A 214 -12.09 -6.45 17.08
C ILE A 214 -13.43 -7.08 17.42
N ARG A 215 -14.35 -6.27 17.95
CA ARG A 215 -15.72 -6.67 18.27
C ARG A 215 -16.69 -5.95 17.36
N ILE A 216 -17.58 -6.70 16.74
CA ILE A 216 -18.55 -6.19 15.77
C ILE A 216 -19.94 -6.67 16.18
N LYS A 217 -20.82 -5.73 16.41
CA LYS A 217 -22.24 -6.03 16.61
C LYS A 217 -22.98 -5.78 15.31
N GLY A 218 -23.58 -6.81 14.76
CA GLY A 218 -24.30 -6.71 13.49
C GLY A 218 -25.47 -5.72 13.54
N VAL A 219 -25.67 -5.02 12.44
CA VAL A 219 -26.76 -4.04 12.26
C VAL A 219 -27.67 -4.45 11.10
N LYS A 220 -28.92 -3.98 11.10
CA LYS A 220 -29.89 -4.35 10.06
C LYS A 220 -29.57 -3.74 8.70
N ARG A 221 -28.97 -2.55 8.66
CA ARG A 221 -28.59 -1.84 7.44
C ARG A 221 -27.51 -0.81 7.72
N LEU A 222 -26.74 -0.52 6.70
CA LEU A 222 -25.82 0.61 6.66
C LEU A 222 -26.44 1.76 5.86
N HIS A 223 -25.97 2.98 6.06
CA HIS A 223 -26.44 4.19 5.38
C HIS A 223 -25.30 4.97 4.72
N GLY A 224 -25.62 5.94 3.87
CA GLY A 224 -24.65 6.81 3.22
C GLY A 224 -23.94 7.74 4.20
N CYS A 225 -22.73 8.14 3.83
CA CYS A 225 -21.95 9.11 4.59
C CYS A 225 -20.99 9.87 3.67
N THR A 226 -20.34 10.90 4.18
CA THR A 226 -19.14 11.52 3.61
C THR A 226 -17.97 11.17 4.50
N TYR A 227 -16.87 10.69 3.89
CA TYR A 227 -15.70 10.22 4.61
C TYR A 227 -14.40 10.57 3.86
N SER A 228 -13.38 11.02 4.59
CA SER A 228 -12.08 11.32 4.03
C SER A 228 -11.07 10.26 4.45
N ILE A 229 -10.35 9.69 3.47
CA ILE A 229 -9.34 8.65 3.67
C ILE A 229 -8.11 9.27 4.36
N ILE A 230 -7.50 8.51 5.29
CA ILE A 230 -6.25 8.91 5.94
C ILE A 230 -5.09 9.05 4.94
N PRO A 231 -4.07 9.88 5.26
CA PRO A 231 -2.85 9.97 4.44
C PRO A 231 -2.07 8.65 4.34
N ASP A 232 -1.38 8.46 3.21
CA ASP A 232 -0.59 7.25 2.95
C ASP A 232 0.75 7.26 3.69
N GLN A 233 0.87 6.47 4.75
CA GLN A 233 2.11 6.31 5.51
C GLN A 233 3.27 5.73 4.67
N ILE A 234 2.98 4.93 3.65
CA ILE A 234 4.01 4.32 2.82
C ILE A 234 4.54 5.32 1.78
N GLU A 235 3.68 6.14 1.20
CA GLU A 235 4.11 7.26 0.37
C GLU A 235 4.97 8.24 1.21
N ALA A 236 4.50 8.62 2.40
CA ALA A 236 5.24 9.48 3.33
C ALA A 236 6.62 8.89 3.65
N GLY A 237 6.67 7.62 4.06
CA GLY A 237 7.93 6.92 4.34
C GLY A 237 8.85 6.84 3.13
N THR A 238 8.32 6.67 1.92
CA THR A 238 9.09 6.66 0.69
C THR A 238 9.81 8.00 0.46
N PHE A 239 9.13 9.13 0.67
CA PHE A 239 9.75 10.46 0.59
C PHE A 239 10.73 10.72 1.75
N MET A 240 10.49 10.19 2.96
CA MET A 240 11.45 10.23 4.05
C MET A 240 12.76 9.49 3.68
N MET A 241 12.65 8.31 3.07
CA MET A 241 13.82 7.56 2.58
C MET A 241 14.52 8.26 1.41
N ALA A 242 13.77 8.90 0.51
CA ALA A 242 14.34 9.68 -0.58
C ALA A 242 15.16 10.88 -0.05
N ALA A 243 14.64 11.59 0.96
CA ALA A 243 15.37 12.66 1.63
C ALA A 243 16.65 12.14 2.28
N ALA A 244 16.60 11.00 2.97
CA ALA A 244 17.77 10.40 3.61
C ALA A 244 18.82 9.97 2.58
N ALA A 245 18.43 9.23 1.53
CA ALA A 245 19.33 8.70 0.51
C ALA A 245 20.04 9.79 -0.31
N THR A 246 19.39 10.94 -0.50
CA THR A 246 19.94 12.07 -1.28
C THR A 246 20.62 13.15 -0.41
N HIS A 247 20.79 12.89 0.90
CA HIS A 247 21.28 13.89 1.87
C HIS A 247 20.50 15.20 1.80
N GLY A 248 19.18 15.10 1.70
CA GLY A 248 18.26 16.21 1.51
C GLY A 248 17.71 16.80 2.81
N ASP A 249 16.81 17.78 2.64
CA ASP A 249 16.05 18.45 3.70
C ASP A 249 14.62 18.62 3.21
N VAL A 250 13.71 17.74 3.63
CA VAL A 250 12.35 17.66 3.10
C VAL A 250 11.32 17.67 4.22
N VAL A 251 10.30 18.51 4.05
CA VAL A 251 9.10 18.54 4.90
C VAL A 251 8.01 17.71 4.24
N ILE A 252 7.61 16.64 4.88
CA ILE A 252 6.50 15.77 4.48
C ILE A 252 5.25 16.26 5.20
N GLN A 253 4.24 16.73 4.46
CA GLN A 253 3.03 17.39 4.97
C GLN A 253 1.79 16.52 4.73
N ASP A 254 0.69 16.88 5.42
CA ASP A 254 -0.59 16.20 5.34
C ASP A 254 -0.48 14.73 5.73
N ILE A 255 0.17 14.45 6.86
CA ILE A 255 0.39 13.10 7.39
C ILE A 255 -0.12 12.97 8.83
N ILE A 256 -0.14 11.76 9.31
CA ILE A 256 -0.35 11.46 10.74
C ILE A 256 1.00 10.99 11.31
N PRO A 257 1.76 11.87 12.02
CA PRO A 257 3.12 11.54 12.46
C PRO A 257 3.22 10.25 13.26
N LYS A 258 2.22 9.95 14.07
CA LYS A 258 2.14 8.70 14.85
C LYS A 258 2.20 7.43 13.98
N HIS A 259 1.74 7.47 12.74
CA HIS A 259 1.83 6.34 11.82
C HIS A 259 3.25 6.11 11.31
N MET A 260 4.14 7.09 11.48
CA MET A 260 5.52 7.09 10.97
C MET A 260 6.56 6.67 12.02
N GLU A 261 6.16 6.37 13.27
CA GLU A 261 7.09 6.17 14.40
C GLU A 261 8.17 5.13 14.11
N SER A 262 7.83 3.96 13.56
CA SER A 262 8.81 2.91 13.27
C SER A 262 9.80 3.30 12.17
N ILE A 263 9.37 4.10 11.20
CA ILE A 263 10.21 4.61 10.10
C ILE A 263 11.11 5.72 10.60
N SER A 264 10.55 6.68 11.35
CA SER A 264 11.28 7.78 11.96
C SER A 264 12.37 7.28 12.91
N ALA A 265 12.05 6.29 13.75
CA ALA A 265 13.01 5.69 14.67
C ALA A 265 14.24 5.12 13.94
N LYS A 266 14.05 4.43 12.82
CA LYS A 266 15.16 3.88 12.04
C LYS A 266 16.01 4.96 11.37
N LEU A 267 15.40 6.00 10.84
CA LEU A 267 16.15 7.12 10.27
C LEU A 267 16.95 7.90 11.34
N ILE A 268 16.40 8.04 12.55
CA ILE A 268 17.12 8.65 13.69
C ILE A 268 18.31 7.76 14.11
N GLU A 269 18.12 6.43 14.21
CA GLU A 269 19.20 5.48 14.47
C GLU A 269 20.31 5.59 13.41
N MET A 270 19.94 5.85 12.15
CA MET A 270 20.88 6.03 11.05
C MET A 270 21.58 7.41 11.05
N GLY A 271 21.19 8.33 11.94
CA GLY A 271 21.83 9.62 12.10
C GLY A 271 21.09 10.79 11.43
N CYS A 272 19.93 10.59 10.83
CA CYS A 272 19.09 11.68 10.35
C CYS A 272 18.45 12.44 11.51
N ARG A 273 18.23 13.75 11.34
CA ARG A 273 17.43 14.53 12.27
C ARG A 273 15.99 14.59 11.75
N ILE A 274 15.04 14.32 12.65
CA ILE A 274 13.61 14.41 12.36
C ILE A 274 12.98 15.43 13.29
N GLU A 275 12.25 16.39 12.73
CA GLU A 275 11.46 17.39 13.45
C GLU A 275 9.98 17.09 13.19
N GLU A 276 9.21 16.88 14.27
CA GLU A 276 7.79 16.52 14.20
C GLU A 276 6.93 17.78 14.41
N GLY A 277 5.96 17.99 13.49
CA GLY A 277 4.87 18.95 13.61
C GLY A 277 3.54 18.25 13.86
N ASP A 278 2.44 18.99 13.88
CA ASP A 278 1.11 18.43 14.14
C ASP A 278 0.64 17.46 13.03
N ASP A 279 0.90 17.80 11.77
CA ASP A 279 0.53 17.05 10.57
C ASP A 279 1.69 16.88 9.58
N SER A 280 2.91 17.01 10.06
CA SER A 280 4.11 17.00 9.23
C SER A 280 5.32 16.42 9.94
N LEU A 281 6.29 15.95 9.13
CA LEU A 281 7.62 15.57 9.57
C LEU A 281 8.64 16.23 8.66
N ARG A 282 9.71 16.80 9.23
CA ARG A 282 10.87 17.26 8.47
C ARG A 282 12.01 16.29 8.65
N VAL A 283 12.51 15.75 7.56
CA VAL A 283 13.69 14.88 7.52
C VAL A 283 14.88 15.69 7.05
N ILE A 284 15.89 15.81 7.90
CA ILE A 284 17.13 16.52 7.63
C ILE A 284 18.27 15.52 7.64
N ALA A 285 18.76 15.18 6.45
CA ALA A 285 19.93 14.32 6.21
C ALA A 285 21.14 15.12 5.72
N GLU A 286 20.96 16.40 5.41
CA GLU A 286 22.03 17.29 5.01
C GLU A 286 23.10 17.40 6.12
N GLY A 287 24.35 17.14 5.75
CA GLY A 287 25.48 17.16 6.70
C GLY A 287 25.53 15.97 7.66
N CYS A 288 24.61 15.02 7.55
CA CYS A 288 24.60 13.81 8.38
C CYS A 288 25.43 12.71 7.73
N THR A 289 26.10 11.92 8.56
CA THR A 289 26.71 10.65 8.14
C THR A 289 25.71 9.54 8.42
N LEU A 290 25.24 8.86 7.37
CA LEU A 290 24.36 7.72 7.51
C LEU A 290 25.12 6.53 8.11
N ARG A 291 24.57 5.94 9.17
CA ARG A 291 25.15 4.79 9.87
C ARG A 291 24.30 3.54 9.67
N SER A 292 24.96 2.39 9.70
CA SER A 292 24.29 1.10 9.62
C SER A 292 23.34 0.85 10.81
N THR A 293 22.24 0.18 10.57
CA THR A 293 21.33 -0.36 11.57
C THR A 293 20.66 -1.63 11.07
N ASN A 294 20.07 -2.41 11.97
CA ASN A 294 19.34 -3.62 11.61
C ASN A 294 17.84 -3.34 11.58
N VAL A 295 17.17 -3.92 10.59
CA VAL A 295 15.73 -3.78 10.38
C VAL A 295 15.09 -5.16 10.30
N LYS A 296 13.96 -5.34 11.00
CA LYS A 296 13.10 -6.50 10.84
C LYS A 296 11.70 -6.04 10.52
N THR A 297 11.12 -6.54 9.42
CA THR A 297 9.73 -6.26 9.11
C THR A 297 8.80 -7.04 10.02
N LEU A 298 7.77 -6.39 10.52
CA LEU A 298 6.79 -6.94 11.44
C LEU A 298 5.41 -6.33 11.16
N PRO A 299 4.31 -7.00 11.53
CA PRO A 299 2.99 -6.36 11.58
C PRO A 299 3.03 -5.07 12.40
N TYR A 300 2.15 -4.12 12.07
CA TYR A 300 2.06 -2.84 12.77
C TYR A 300 1.89 -3.04 14.29
N PRO A 301 2.58 -2.27 15.15
CA PRO A 301 3.37 -1.06 14.88
C PRO A 301 4.85 -1.30 14.53
N GLY A 302 5.24 -2.51 14.15
CA GLY A 302 6.59 -2.81 13.70
C GLY A 302 6.93 -2.14 12.36
N PHE A 303 8.17 -2.32 11.90
CA PHE A 303 8.60 -1.75 10.64
C PHE A 303 7.85 -2.39 9.46
N PRO A 304 7.16 -1.60 8.60
CA PRO A 304 6.28 -2.16 7.59
C PRO A 304 7.07 -2.82 6.45
N THR A 305 6.62 -4.01 6.02
CA THR A 305 7.21 -4.72 4.88
C THR A 305 7.18 -3.88 3.59
N ASP A 306 6.20 -2.98 3.42
CA ASP A 306 6.10 -2.09 2.27
C ASP A 306 7.20 -1.01 2.22
N MET A 307 7.96 -0.83 3.30
CA MET A 307 9.13 0.05 3.39
C MET A 307 10.46 -0.69 3.32
N GLN A 308 10.45 -2.03 3.26
CA GLN A 308 11.65 -2.85 3.26
C GLN A 308 12.59 -2.56 2.07
N PRO A 309 12.12 -2.42 0.81
CA PRO A 309 13.00 -2.07 -0.29
C PRO A 309 13.62 -0.68 -0.15
N GLN A 310 12.84 0.32 0.29
CA GLN A 310 13.29 1.71 0.42
C GLN A 310 14.36 1.85 1.52
N ILE A 311 14.17 1.23 2.69
CA ILE A 311 15.18 1.29 3.75
C ILE A 311 16.47 0.57 3.34
N SER A 312 16.39 -0.51 2.55
CA SER A 312 17.54 -1.23 2.05
C SER A 312 18.43 -0.36 1.14
N VAL A 313 17.83 0.55 0.36
CA VAL A 313 18.56 1.54 -0.44
C VAL A 313 19.36 2.48 0.48
N VAL A 314 18.72 3.02 1.51
CA VAL A 314 19.38 3.95 2.46
C VAL A 314 20.49 3.24 3.23
N LEU A 315 20.26 1.99 3.67
CA LEU A 315 21.26 1.17 4.37
C LEU A 315 22.46 0.83 3.47
N ALA A 316 22.23 0.64 2.16
CA ALA A 316 23.31 0.39 1.22
C ALA A 316 24.22 1.62 0.96
N LEU A 317 23.78 2.82 1.36
CA LEU A 317 24.56 4.06 1.34
C LEU A 317 25.10 4.43 2.74
N ALA A 318 24.79 3.67 3.77
CA ALA A 318 25.21 3.94 5.14
C ALA A 318 26.59 3.35 5.45
N GLU A 319 27.36 3.99 6.32
CA GLU A 319 28.63 3.45 6.78
C GLU A 319 28.43 2.21 7.65
N GLY A 320 29.16 1.14 7.34
CA GLY A 320 29.15 -0.12 8.09
C GLY A 320 28.31 -1.21 7.44
N SER A 321 27.88 -2.19 8.23
CA SER A 321 27.10 -3.34 7.76
C SER A 321 25.76 -3.41 8.46
N SER A 322 24.73 -3.73 7.72
CA SER A 322 23.34 -3.81 8.19
C SER A 322 22.70 -5.15 7.82
N MET A 323 21.67 -5.53 8.58
CA MET A 323 20.82 -6.68 8.25
C MET A 323 19.37 -6.23 8.08
N VAL A 324 18.73 -6.72 7.04
CA VAL A 324 17.30 -6.55 6.83
C VAL A 324 16.64 -7.92 6.80
N THR A 325 15.82 -8.23 7.81
CA THR A 325 15.09 -9.49 7.90
C THR A 325 13.64 -9.27 7.49
N GLU A 326 13.20 -9.96 6.44
CA GLU A 326 11.81 -9.94 5.97
C GLU A 326 11.02 -11.08 6.62
N SER A 327 10.00 -10.73 7.40
CA SER A 327 9.21 -11.70 8.16
C SER A 327 7.80 -11.91 7.61
N ILE A 328 7.41 -11.17 6.57
CA ILE A 328 6.04 -11.17 6.04
C ILE A 328 5.95 -11.90 4.69
N PHE A 329 6.91 -11.68 3.77
CA PHE A 329 6.87 -12.24 2.42
C PHE A 329 8.18 -12.92 2.03
N GLU A 330 8.08 -14.08 1.36
CA GLU A 330 9.23 -14.93 1.03
C GLU A 330 10.10 -14.36 -0.12
N ASN A 331 9.48 -13.62 -1.06
CA ASN A 331 10.13 -13.16 -2.30
C ASN A 331 10.28 -11.63 -2.37
N ARG A 332 10.55 -10.96 -1.24
CA ARG A 332 10.57 -9.50 -1.18
C ARG A 332 11.91 -8.88 -1.61
N PHE A 333 12.96 -9.66 -1.85
CA PHE A 333 14.30 -9.17 -2.18
C PHE A 333 14.63 -9.11 -3.68
N LYS A 334 13.67 -9.19 -4.58
CA LYS A 334 13.90 -9.18 -6.05
C LYS A 334 14.61 -7.94 -6.58
N TYR A 335 14.52 -6.82 -5.89
CA TYR A 335 15.23 -5.59 -6.24
C TYR A 335 16.74 -5.64 -5.98
N VAL A 336 17.22 -6.61 -5.22
CA VAL A 336 18.64 -6.70 -4.83
C VAL A 336 19.54 -6.87 -6.04
N ASP A 337 19.13 -7.65 -7.04
CA ASP A 337 19.90 -7.80 -8.28
C ASP A 337 20.04 -6.48 -9.04
N GLU A 338 18.96 -5.68 -9.08
CA GLU A 338 18.98 -4.37 -9.72
C GLU A 338 19.87 -3.38 -8.95
N LEU A 339 19.83 -3.38 -7.61
CA LEU A 339 20.76 -2.58 -6.79
C LEU A 339 22.21 -3.05 -6.96
N GLY A 340 22.43 -4.36 -7.13
CA GLY A 340 23.76 -4.91 -7.42
C GLY A 340 24.34 -4.36 -8.72
N ARG A 341 23.52 -4.15 -9.75
CA ARG A 341 23.93 -3.49 -11.02
C ARG A 341 24.35 -2.04 -10.81
N MET A 342 23.75 -1.36 -9.81
CA MET A 342 24.15 0.00 -9.41
C MET A 342 25.41 0.04 -8.53
N GLY A 343 25.97 -1.10 -8.16
CA GLY A 343 27.17 -1.21 -7.32
C GLY A 343 26.89 -1.46 -5.84
N ALA A 344 25.65 -1.72 -5.44
CA ALA A 344 25.34 -2.10 -4.06
C ALA A 344 25.94 -3.47 -3.72
N LYS A 345 26.34 -3.65 -2.46
CA LYS A 345 26.86 -4.90 -1.92
C LYS A 345 25.85 -5.52 -0.97
N ILE A 346 25.00 -6.36 -1.52
CA ILE A 346 23.91 -7.01 -0.78
C ILE A 346 23.97 -8.51 -1.04
N LYS A 347 23.94 -9.31 0.04
CA LYS A 347 23.83 -10.77 -0.04
C LYS A 347 22.56 -11.21 0.67
N VAL A 348 21.73 -11.98 0.00
CA VAL A 348 20.50 -12.52 0.57
C VAL A 348 20.69 -13.98 0.95
N GLU A 349 20.38 -14.32 2.20
CA GLU A 349 20.37 -15.69 2.72
C GLU A 349 19.02 -15.95 3.43
N GLY A 350 18.23 -16.84 2.84
CA GLY A 350 16.88 -17.10 3.34
C GLY A 350 16.01 -15.83 3.31
N ASN A 351 15.56 -15.39 4.45
CA ASN A 351 14.72 -14.19 4.63
C ASN A 351 15.52 -12.95 5.10
N THR A 352 16.83 -12.97 5.03
CA THR A 352 17.69 -11.89 5.51
C THR A 352 18.64 -11.41 4.43
N ALA A 353 18.68 -10.10 4.22
CA ALA A 353 19.67 -9.42 3.41
C ALA A 353 20.77 -8.83 4.30
N TYR A 354 22.02 -9.16 3.97
CA TYR A 354 23.23 -8.59 4.57
C TYR A 354 23.73 -7.50 3.63
N ILE A 355 23.80 -6.27 4.12
CA ILE A 355 24.10 -5.07 3.34
C ILE A 355 25.39 -4.46 3.85
N GLU A 356 26.39 -4.35 2.98
CA GLU A 356 27.61 -3.58 3.23
C GLU A 356 27.48 -2.22 2.54
N GLY A 357 27.65 -1.14 3.28
CA GLY A 357 27.51 0.21 2.76
C GLY A 357 28.56 0.55 1.69
N VAL A 358 28.11 1.28 0.66
CA VAL A 358 28.96 1.81 -0.41
C VAL A 358 28.91 3.33 -0.42
N LYS A 359 29.93 3.98 -1.01
CA LYS A 359 30.00 5.46 -1.04
C LYS A 359 28.97 6.09 -1.96
N SER A 360 28.68 5.46 -3.09
CA SER A 360 27.71 5.92 -4.08
C SER A 360 27.23 4.76 -4.94
N PHE A 361 26.10 4.96 -5.59
CA PHE A 361 25.62 4.11 -6.68
C PHE A 361 26.02 4.70 -8.02
N CYS A 362 26.03 3.86 -9.07
CA CYS A 362 26.22 4.28 -10.45
C CYS A 362 24.87 4.28 -11.19
N GLY A 363 24.65 5.28 -12.03
CA GLY A 363 23.50 5.32 -12.93
C GLY A 363 23.56 4.20 -13.98
N VAL A 364 22.47 3.41 -14.09
CA VAL A 364 22.35 2.27 -15.01
C VAL A 364 20.90 2.09 -15.46
N GLN A 365 20.67 1.20 -16.42
CA GLN A 365 19.32 0.77 -16.78
C GLN A 365 18.83 -0.28 -15.79
N LEU A 366 17.58 -0.13 -15.32
CA LEU A 366 16.93 -0.92 -14.27
C LEU A 366 15.52 -1.34 -14.69
N ASN A 367 15.02 -2.43 -14.10
CA ASN A 367 13.64 -2.86 -14.25
C ASN A 367 12.94 -2.84 -12.89
N ALA A 368 11.76 -2.22 -12.82
CA ALA A 368 10.94 -2.25 -11.61
C ALA A 368 10.28 -3.63 -11.45
N PRO A 369 10.65 -4.44 -10.44
CA PRO A 369 10.10 -5.78 -10.31
C PRO A 369 8.70 -5.81 -9.67
N ASP A 370 8.37 -4.78 -8.90
CA ASP A 370 7.08 -4.55 -8.25
C ASP A 370 6.91 -3.09 -7.84
N LEU A 371 5.74 -2.78 -7.26
CA LEU A 371 5.37 -1.42 -6.83
C LEU A 371 6.40 -0.77 -5.89
N ARG A 372 6.76 -1.44 -4.80
CA ARG A 372 7.60 -0.85 -3.73
C ARG A 372 9.08 -0.91 -4.08
N ALA A 373 9.50 -2.01 -4.68
CA ALA A 373 10.83 -2.15 -5.23
C ALA A 373 11.11 -1.12 -6.34
N GLY A 374 10.14 -0.89 -7.23
CA GLY A 374 10.25 0.14 -8.27
C GLY A 374 10.46 1.53 -7.68
N ALA A 375 9.69 1.92 -6.66
CA ALA A 375 9.88 3.20 -5.96
C ALA A 375 11.26 3.27 -5.27
N ALA A 376 11.72 2.17 -4.66
CA ALA A 376 13.06 2.10 -4.07
C ALA A 376 14.17 2.29 -5.12
N LEU A 377 14.02 1.72 -6.31
CA LEU A 377 14.97 1.91 -7.42
C LEU A 377 15.00 3.36 -7.91
N VAL A 378 13.86 4.07 -7.89
CA VAL A 378 13.83 5.52 -8.16
C VAL A 378 14.62 6.28 -7.09
N ILE A 379 14.47 5.94 -5.80
CA ILE A 379 15.27 6.53 -4.71
C ILE A 379 16.76 6.27 -4.93
N ALA A 380 17.14 5.04 -5.28
CA ALA A 380 18.52 4.69 -5.57
C ALA A 380 19.08 5.48 -6.76
N ALA A 381 18.28 5.65 -7.81
CA ALA A 381 18.65 6.44 -8.98
C ALA A 381 18.84 7.94 -8.67
N LEU A 382 18.00 8.51 -7.77
CA LEU A 382 18.18 9.89 -7.30
C LEU A 382 19.45 10.10 -6.48
N ALA A 383 19.91 9.07 -5.77
CA ALA A 383 21.16 9.10 -5.00
C ALA A 383 22.40 8.69 -5.81
N ALA A 384 22.23 8.18 -7.03
CA ALA A 384 23.32 7.65 -7.85
C ALA A 384 24.13 8.75 -8.55
N ASP A 385 25.37 8.43 -8.90
CA ASP A 385 26.18 9.24 -9.81
C ASP A 385 25.77 8.92 -11.26
N GLY A 386 25.30 9.92 -12.01
CA GLY A 386 24.96 9.78 -13.42
C GLY A 386 23.45 9.65 -13.70
N ILE A 387 23.12 8.98 -14.79
CA ILE A 387 21.74 8.85 -15.29
C ILE A 387 21.32 7.38 -15.19
N SER A 388 20.13 7.16 -14.62
CA SER A 388 19.48 5.85 -14.61
C SER A 388 18.19 5.88 -15.45
N GLU A 389 17.87 4.75 -16.05
CA GLU A 389 16.62 4.51 -16.76
C GLU A 389 15.89 3.36 -16.08
N ILE A 390 14.64 3.56 -15.77
CA ILE A 390 13.83 2.57 -15.04
C ILE A 390 12.65 2.18 -15.89
N ASP A 391 12.66 0.95 -16.33
CA ASP A 391 11.58 0.33 -17.10
C ASP A 391 10.46 -0.21 -16.17
N ASP A 392 9.34 -0.65 -16.76
CA ASP A 392 8.20 -1.25 -16.05
C ASP A 392 7.59 -0.34 -14.97
N ILE A 393 7.63 0.98 -15.18
CA ILE A 393 7.13 1.98 -14.22
C ILE A 393 5.63 1.89 -13.95
N GLU A 394 4.91 1.13 -14.75
CA GLU A 394 3.49 0.82 -14.52
C GLU A 394 3.25 0.16 -13.15
N TYR A 395 4.23 -0.56 -12.61
CA TYR A 395 4.16 -1.08 -11.25
C TYR A 395 4.17 0.05 -10.21
N ILE A 396 4.97 1.10 -10.41
CA ILE A 396 5.05 2.25 -9.51
C ILE A 396 3.72 3.03 -9.51
N GLN A 397 3.13 3.22 -10.70
CA GLN A 397 1.85 3.93 -10.89
C GLN A 397 0.64 3.23 -10.22
N ARG A 398 0.81 2.00 -9.78
CA ARG A 398 -0.21 1.29 -9.01
C ARG A 398 -0.46 1.90 -7.63
N GLY A 399 0.49 2.61 -7.05
CA GLY A 399 0.37 3.06 -5.68
C GLY A 399 1.00 4.41 -5.33
N TYR A 400 1.58 5.11 -6.30
CA TYR A 400 2.11 6.46 -6.12
C TYR A 400 1.45 7.41 -7.11
N GLU A 401 0.75 8.41 -6.57
CA GLU A 401 0.11 9.47 -7.34
C GLU A 401 1.12 10.58 -7.65
N ASP A 402 1.23 10.94 -8.93
CA ASP A 402 2.14 12.01 -9.41
C ASP A 402 3.55 11.94 -8.83
N PHE A 403 4.12 10.74 -8.80
CA PHE A 403 5.42 10.47 -8.18
C PHE A 403 6.53 11.32 -8.81
N GLU A 404 6.53 11.42 -10.15
CA GLU A 404 7.45 12.26 -10.92
C GLU A 404 7.31 13.75 -10.55
N GLY A 405 6.09 14.27 -10.53
CA GLY A 405 5.83 15.67 -10.21
C GLY A 405 6.25 16.02 -8.78
N LYS A 406 5.94 15.17 -7.81
CA LYS A 406 6.34 15.36 -6.42
C LYS A 406 7.88 15.38 -6.25
N ILE A 407 8.60 14.46 -6.92
CA ILE A 407 10.08 14.44 -6.92
C ILE A 407 10.64 15.70 -7.58
N THR A 408 10.08 16.11 -8.72
CA THR A 408 10.53 17.31 -9.44
C THR A 408 10.32 18.57 -8.59
N ASN A 409 9.21 18.67 -7.86
CA ASN A 409 8.94 19.79 -6.94
C ASN A 409 9.94 19.85 -5.76
N LEU A 410 10.54 18.72 -5.40
CA LEU A 410 11.63 18.65 -4.42
C LEU A 410 13.02 18.93 -5.02
N GLY A 411 13.09 19.29 -6.30
CA GLY A 411 14.34 19.56 -7.01
C GLY A 411 15.01 18.35 -7.63
N GLY A 412 14.39 17.17 -7.55
CA GLY A 412 14.89 15.97 -8.22
C GLY A 412 14.75 16.07 -9.75
N ILE A 413 15.68 15.47 -10.46
CA ILE A 413 15.70 15.47 -11.93
C ILE A 413 15.19 14.11 -12.41
N ILE A 414 13.91 14.04 -12.71
CA ILE A 414 13.21 12.85 -13.18
C ILE A 414 12.26 13.22 -14.31
N LYS A 415 12.10 12.35 -15.30
CA LYS A 415 11.10 12.50 -16.36
C LYS A 415 10.58 11.16 -16.82
N ARG A 416 9.26 11.07 -17.01
CA ARG A 416 8.63 9.97 -17.73
C ARG A 416 8.78 10.21 -19.24
N VAL A 417 9.27 9.21 -19.94
CA VAL A 417 9.44 9.20 -21.39
C VAL A 417 8.76 7.95 -21.99
N ASP A 418 8.18 8.08 -23.17
CA ASP A 418 7.48 7.00 -23.86
C ASP A 418 8.12 6.61 -25.19
N SER A 419 9.10 7.38 -25.66
CA SER A 419 9.76 7.20 -26.93
C SER A 419 11.27 7.49 -26.88
N GLU A 420 12.01 6.81 -27.74
CA GLU A 420 13.45 7.01 -27.90
C GLU A 420 13.82 8.49 -28.20
N ARG A 421 12.95 9.17 -28.95
CA ARG A 421 13.14 10.59 -29.27
C ARG A 421 13.05 11.49 -28.03
N GLU A 422 12.12 11.21 -27.13
CA GLU A 422 12.00 11.94 -25.85
C GLU A 422 13.17 11.64 -24.93
N LEU A 423 13.57 10.38 -24.87
CA LEU A 423 14.75 9.93 -24.13
C LEU A 423 16.00 10.69 -24.54
N GLN A 424 16.32 10.72 -25.82
CA GLN A 424 17.47 11.44 -26.35
C GLN A 424 17.40 12.94 -26.07
N LYS A 425 16.24 13.57 -26.27
CA LYS A 425 16.05 14.99 -25.94
C LYS A 425 16.27 15.28 -24.47
N PHE A 426 15.78 14.43 -23.58
CA PHE A 426 15.97 14.62 -22.16
C PHE A 426 17.42 14.41 -21.74
N ARG A 427 18.07 13.36 -22.23
CA ARG A 427 19.53 13.12 -21.99
C ARG A 427 20.37 14.32 -22.41
N LEU A 428 20.10 14.91 -23.59
CA LEU A 428 20.81 16.11 -24.05
C LEU A 428 20.59 17.36 -23.16
N LYS A 429 19.47 17.41 -22.45
CA LYS A 429 19.15 18.52 -21.55
C LYS A 429 19.84 18.41 -20.19
N ILE A 430 20.06 17.19 -19.71
CA ILE A 430 20.56 16.91 -18.36
C ILE A 430 22.02 16.43 -18.32
N GLY A 431 22.60 16.07 -19.48
CA GLY A 431 23.96 15.54 -19.68
C GLY A 431 25.05 16.57 -19.64
#